data_78ed4826119af53fcc521cb0b8eda4b3
#
_entry.id   78ed4826119af53fcc521cb0b8eda4b3
#
_cell.length_a   1.000
_cell.length_b   1.000
_cell.length_c   1.000
_cell.angle_alpha   90.00
_cell.angle_beta   90.00
_cell.angle_gamma   90.00
#
_symmetry.space_group_name_H-M   'P 1'
#
loop_
_entity.id
_entity.type
_entity.pdbx_description
1 polymer ?
#
loop_
_entity_poly.entity_id
_entity_poly.type
_entity_poly.pdbx_seq_one_letter_code
_entity_poly.pdbx_strand_id
1 'polypeptide(L)'
;MKNPIAKYLMCAYAYYELDKPLISDTEFDMLAKELLDNWDNNEHMHKYLLTKDMLQAGTYLGEYPTMVRMAVGNYMKELNNGINRT
;
A
#
# COMPACT_ATOMS: atom_id res chain seq x y z
N MET A 1 6.85 6.77 -2.50
CA MET A 1 5.39 6.72 -2.23
C MET A 1 5.02 7.89 -1.32
N LYS A 2 4.42 8.91 -1.90
CA LYS A 2 4.11 10.15 -1.16
C LYS A 2 2.71 10.15 -0.55
N ASN A 3 1.75 9.56 -1.24
CA ASN A 3 0.37 9.56 -0.76
C ASN A 3 0.13 8.32 0.12
N PRO A 4 -0.35 8.48 1.36
CA PRO A 4 -0.54 7.34 2.25
C PRO A 4 -1.60 6.35 1.76
N ILE A 5 -2.60 6.81 1.02
CA ILE A 5 -3.62 5.91 0.46
C ILE A 5 -2.98 5.02 -0.60
N ALA A 6 -2.22 5.60 -1.52
CA ALA A 6 -1.50 4.84 -2.53
C ALA A 6 -0.51 3.87 -1.88
N LYS A 7 0.21 4.34 -0.87
CA LYS A 7 1.16 3.51 -0.14
C LYS A 7 0.48 2.31 0.52
N TYR A 8 -0.68 2.52 1.14
CA TYR A 8 -1.43 1.45 1.78
C TYR A 8 -1.84 0.38 0.76
N LEU A 9 -2.38 0.82 -0.38
CA LEU A 9 -2.81 -0.10 -1.44
C LEU A 9 -1.63 -0.88 -2.02
N MET A 10 -0.51 -0.21 -2.27
CA MET A 10 0.70 -0.85 -2.79
C MET A 10 1.26 -1.88 -1.81
N CYS A 11 1.33 -1.52 -0.54
CA CYS A 11 1.84 -2.43 0.49
C CYS A 11 0.90 -3.62 0.70
N ALA A 12 -0.42 -3.39 0.66
CA ALA A 12 -1.39 -4.47 0.76
C ALA A 12 -1.28 -5.43 -0.42
N TYR A 13 -1.13 -4.90 -1.63
CA TYR A 13 -0.96 -5.72 -2.83
C TYR A 13 0.30 -6.60 -2.71
N ALA A 14 1.40 -6.01 -2.33
CA ALA A 14 2.67 -6.75 -2.18
C ALA A 14 2.55 -7.83 -1.12
N TYR A 15 1.87 -7.54 -0.02
CA TYR A 15 1.71 -8.47 1.10
C TYR A 15 0.76 -9.61 0.75
N TYR A 16 -0.45 -9.28 0.29
CA TYR A 16 -1.51 -10.30 0.11
C TYR A 16 -1.41 -11.04 -1.22
N GLU A 17 -1.03 -10.36 -2.29
CA GLU A 17 -1.02 -10.95 -3.62
C GLU A 17 0.35 -11.49 -4.02
N LEU A 18 1.42 -10.81 -3.67
CA LEU A 18 2.76 -11.18 -4.09
C LEU A 18 3.55 -11.91 -3.01
N ASP A 19 3.05 -11.93 -1.78
CA ASP A 19 3.73 -12.53 -0.62
C ASP A 19 5.14 -11.97 -0.43
N LYS A 20 5.31 -10.68 -0.73
CA LYS A 20 6.59 -9.97 -0.62
C LYS A 20 6.36 -8.61 0.02
N PRO A 21 6.27 -8.54 1.35
CA PRO A 21 6.00 -7.27 2.04
C PRO A 21 7.03 -6.21 1.71
N LEU A 22 6.57 -4.98 1.45
CA LEU A 22 7.45 -3.84 1.24
C LEU A 22 7.84 -3.17 2.55
N ILE A 23 7.04 -3.34 3.58
CA ILE A 23 7.28 -2.78 4.92
C ILE A 23 6.94 -3.83 5.97
N SER A 24 7.35 -3.60 7.20
CA SER A 24 7.05 -4.53 8.30
C SER A 24 5.57 -4.49 8.67
N ASP A 25 5.10 -5.51 9.39
CA ASP A 25 3.73 -5.55 9.89
C ASP A 25 3.43 -4.36 10.81
N THR A 26 4.39 -3.99 11.65
CA THR A 26 4.25 -2.83 12.54
C THR A 26 4.10 -1.55 11.74
N GLU A 27 4.90 -1.37 10.69
CA GLU A 27 4.82 -0.20 9.83
C GLU A 27 3.48 -0.15 9.09
N PHE A 28 2.99 -1.30 8.63
CA PHE A 28 1.69 -1.37 7.96
C PHE A 28 0.56 -0.98 8.91
N ASP A 29 0.59 -1.47 10.14
CA ASP A 29 -0.41 -1.13 11.17
C ASP A 29 -0.37 0.37 11.49
N MET A 30 0.82 0.95 11.60
CA MET A 30 0.98 2.38 11.83
C MET A 30 0.43 3.20 10.68
N LEU A 31 0.66 2.75 9.45
CA LEU A 31 0.12 3.40 8.25
C LEU A 31 -1.41 3.37 8.26
N ALA A 32 -2.00 2.24 8.62
CA ALA A 32 -3.45 2.10 8.71
C ALA A 32 -4.03 3.07 9.75
N LYS A 33 -3.39 3.19 10.91
CA LYS A 33 -3.83 4.11 11.96
C LYS A 33 -3.70 5.56 11.54
N GLU A 34 -2.61 5.91 10.87
CA GLU A 34 -2.39 7.25 10.34
C GLU A 34 -3.48 7.63 9.34
N LEU A 35 -3.81 6.72 8.43
CA LEU A 35 -4.89 6.93 7.46
C LEU A 35 -6.23 7.11 8.15
N LEU A 36 -6.51 6.30 9.17
CA LEU A 36 -7.76 6.38 9.90
C LEU A 36 -7.88 7.71 10.66
N ASP A 37 -6.80 8.14 11.33
CA ASP A 37 -6.78 9.39 12.09
C ASP A 37 -6.94 10.62 11.20
N ASN A 38 -6.45 10.57 9.98
CA ASN A 38 -6.49 11.69 9.03
C ASN A 38 -7.39 11.39 7.84
N TRP A 39 -8.39 10.54 8.01
CA TRP A 39 -9.23 10.04 6.93
C TRP A 39 -9.82 11.17 6.06
N ASP A 40 -10.38 12.19 6.69
CA ASP A 40 -11.04 13.28 5.97
C ASP A 40 -10.06 14.21 5.26
N ASN A 41 -8.81 14.22 5.70
CA ASN A 41 -7.76 15.08 5.13
C ASN A 41 -6.98 14.42 4.01
N ASN A 42 -7.06 13.10 3.90
CA ASN A 42 -6.36 12.36 2.85
C ASN A 42 -7.23 12.26 1.61
N GLU A 43 -6.67 12.64 0.47
CA GLU A 43 -7.36 12.57 -0.82
C GLU A 43 -6.55 11.77 -1.82
N HIS A 44 -7.23 10.90 -2.54
CA HIS A 44 -6.64 10.11 -3.62
C HIS A 44 -7.74 9.54 -4.50
N MET A 45 -7.46 9.36 -5.79
CA MET A 45 -8.44 8.83 -6.74
C MET A 45 -8.94 7.42 -6.36
N HIS A 46 -8.17 6.67 -5.59
CA HIS A 46 -8.54 5.32 -5.17
C HIS A 46 -9.02 5.24 -3.73
N LYS A 47 -9.28 6.36 -3.07
CA LYS A 47 -9.76 6.38 -1.69
C LYS A 47 -11.08 5.61 -1.52
N TYR A 48 -11.91 5.60 -2.55
CA TYR A 48 -13.20 4.88 -2.51
C TYR A 48 -13.05 3.37 -2.30
N LEU A 49 -11.89 2.81 -2.54
CA LEU A 49 -11.62 1.39 -2.33
C LEU A 49 -11.42 1.04 -0.86
N LEU A 50 -11.10 2.03 -0.03
CA LEU A 50 -10.82 1.81 1.38
C LEU A 50 -12.03 2.19 2.22
N THR A 51 -12.16 1.52 3.37
CA THR A 51 -13.16 1.88 4.38
C THR A 51 -12.45 2.03 5.73
N LYS A 52 -13.09 2.76 6.65
CA LYS A 52 -12.56 2.90 7.99
C LYS A 52 -12.47 1.55 8.70
N ASP A 53 -13.41 0.65 8.43
CA ASP A 53 -13.41 -0.69 9.03
C ASP A 53 -12.17 -1.49 8.57
N MET A 54 -11.81 -1.40 7.29
CA MET A 54 -10.60 -2.04 6.78
C MET A 54 -9.36 -1.51 7.47
N LEU A 55 -9.27 -0.19 7.65
CA LEU A 55 -8.13 0.44 8.30
C LEU A 55 -8.04 0.06 9.77
N GLN A 56 -9.17 -0.04 10.47
CA GLN A 56 -9.18 -0.47 11.86
C GLN A 56 -8.70 -1.91 12.01
N ALA A 57 -9.04 -2.77 11.06
CA ALA A 57 -8.61 -4.17 11.05
C ALA A 57 -7.19 -4.34 10.51
N GLY A 58 -6.61 -3.30 9.89
CA GLY A 58 -5.29 -3.40 9.29
C GLY A 58 -5.25 -4.36 8.10
N THR A 59 -6.30 -4.34 7.27
CA THR A 59 -6.43 -5.27 6.16
C THR A 59 -6.96 -4.58 4.91
N TYR A 60 -6.96 -5.29 3.79
CA TYR A 60 -7.60 -4.86 2.56
C TYR A 60 -8.07 -6.10 1.79
N LEU A 61 -9.38 -6.17 1.56
CA LEU A 61 -10.01 -7.33 0.92
C LEU A 61 -10.58 -7.01 -0.47
N GLY A 62 -10.34 -5.80 -0.98
CA GLY A 62 -10.88 -5.37 -2.26
C GLY A 62 -9.99 -5.71 -3.45
N GLU A 63 -10.36 -5.19 -4.60
CA GLU A 63 -9.57 -5.32 -5.82
C GLU A 63 -8.50 -4.24 -5.89
N TYR A 64 -7.44 -4.53 -6.61
CA TYR A 64 -6.33 -3.59 -6.79
C TYR A 64 -6.40 -2.96 -8.18
N PRO A 65 -6.40 -1.62 -8.28
CA PRO A 65 -6.33 -0.96 -9.58
C PRO A 65 -5.07 -1.35 -10.34
N THR A 66 -5.15 -1.35 -11.67
CA THR A 66 -3.99 -1.64 -12.52
C THR A 66 -2.81 -0.72 -12.20
N MET A 67 -3.07 0.55 -11.92
CA MET A 67 -2.03 1.51 -11.51
C MET A 67 -1.25 1.02 -10.29
N VAL A 68 -1.95 0.48 -9.29
CA VAL A 68 -1.31 -0.03 -8.08
C VAL A 68 -0.44 -1.23 -8.40
N ARG A 69 -0.96 -2.17 -9.18
CA ARG A 69 -0.21 -3.38 -9.57
C ARG A 69 1.05 -3.02 -10.33
N MET A 70 0.93 -2.09 -11.29
CA MET A 70 2.07 -1.66 -12.09
C MET A 70 3.10 -0.90 -11.26
N ALA A 71 2.64 -0.06 -10.35
CA ALA A 71 3.54 0.70 -9.48
C ALA A 71 4.36 -0.23 -8.58
N VAL A 72 3.73 -1.25 -8.00
CA VAL A 72 4.44 -2.24 -7.18
C VAL A 72 5.43 -3.04 -8.03
N GLY A 73 5.01 -3.49 -9.21
CA GLY A 73 5.87 -4.23 -10.11
C GLY A 73 7.11 -3.43 -10.50
N ASN A 74 6.93 -2.15 -10.84
CA ASN A 74 8.04 -1.26 -11.19
C ASN A 74 8.96 -1.01 -10.00
N TYR A 75 8.40 -0.83 -8.81
CA TYR A 75 9.18 -0.62 -7.60
C TYR A 75 10.07 -1.83 -7.29
N MET A 76 9.51 -3.03 -7.38
CA MET A 76 10.26 -4.26 -7.15
C MET A 76 11.35 -4.46 -8.20
N LYS A 77 11.06 -4.12 -9.44
CA LYS A 77 12.04 -4.19 -10.53
C LYS A 77 13.20 -3.24 -10.28
N GLU A 78 12.92 -2.03 -9.81
CA GLU A 78 13.97 -1.06 -9.47
C GLU A 78 14.85 -1.56 -8.32
N LEU A 79 14.26 -2.18 -7.31
CA LEU A 79 15.02 -2.77 -6.22
C LEU A 79 15.96 -3.85 -6.72
N ASN A 80 15.48 -4.74 -7.58
CA ASN A 80 16.30 -5.80 -8.16
C ASN A 80 17.42 -5.23 -9.03
N ASN A 81 17.14 -4.23 -9.84
CA ASN A 81 18.14 -3.58 -10.68
C ASN A 81 19.19 -2.88 -9.83
N GLY A 82 18.79 -2.24 -8.75
CA GLY A 82 19.70 -1.61 -7.82
C GLY A 82 20.66 -2.62 -7.18
N ILE A 83 20.16 -3.79 -6.81
CA ILE A 83 20.98 -4.87 -6.25
C ILE A 83 21.95 -5.39 -7.31
N ASN A 84 21.50 -5.56 -8.54
CA ASN A 84 22.30 -6.11 -9.62
C ASN A 84 23.41 -5.17 -10.09
N ARG A 85 23.32 -3.90 -9.77
CA ARG A 85 24.33 -2.91 -10.17
C ARG A 85 25.57 -2.92 -9.27
N THR A 86 25.46 -3.55 -8.17
CA THR A 86 26.59 -3.69 -7.27
C THR A 86 27.43 -4.90 -7.63
#